data_f98d1bde004cbfc74515bbff8f77e54a
#
_entry.id   f98d1bde004cbfc74515bbff8f77e54a
#
_cell.length_a   1.000
_cell.length_b   1.000
_cell.length_c   1.000
_cell.angle_alpha   90.00
_cell.angle_beta   90.00
_cell.angle_gamma   90.00
#
_symmetry.space_group_name_H-M   'P 1'
#
loop_
_entity.id
_entity.type
_entity.pdbx_description
1 polymer ?
#
loop_
_entity_poly.entity_id
_entity_poly.type
_entity_poly.pdbx_seq_one_letter_code
_entity_poly.pdbx_strand_id
1 'polypeptide(L)'
;MLHFDFDAINELGDHVTLTLTMEVMGRYSNIILSDENGKIIDASSGWTRKCPSQPAGAAGAFLPAAPPQDKLCPLSATSQQVVEALKALPRDMELSKGYLSVLQGLSPIVCRELAHQVGRGRELTVKTLDEEQLFRAGFFFQQLKETIQQPPAGPTWRSAPRAKPMDFAFLDIHQYGSSAVVKEGESFSALLDDFYRERDKQERMRVREQDLLRLLSTHSERLSRKIGLQRGELEQCAGRDSLRVAGDLVSAHMYQLEKGQGVGGPAQLL
;
A
#
# COMPACT_ATOMS: atom_id res chain seq x y z
N MET A 1 -5.54 -16.81 11.89
CA MET A 1 -4.42 -17.25 12.74
C MET A 1 -4.07 -18.68 12.41
N LEU A 2 -2.80 -19.02 12.43
CA LEU A 2 -2.27 -20.39 12.31
C LEU A 2 -1.47 -20.66 13.56
N HIS A 3 -1.65 -21.85 14.15
CA HIS A 3 -0.93 -22.28 15.35
C HIS A 3 -0.14 -23.53 15.02
N PHE A 4 1.10 -23.54 15.46
CA PHE A 4 2.01 -24.68 15.36
C PHE A 4 2.54 -24.99 16.74
N ASP A 5 2.26 -26.18 17.24
CA ASP A 5 2.72 -26.64 18.55
C ASP A 5 4.00 -27.46 18.37
N PHE A 6 5.00 -27.19 19.19
CA PHE A 6 6.30 -27.83 19.18
C PHE A 6 6.60 -28.41 20.55
N ASP A 7 7.05 -29.65 20.59
CA ASP A 7 7.70 -30.23 21.76
C ASP A 7 9.11 -29.70 21.87
N ALA A 8 9.44 -29.06 22.96
CA ALA A 8 10.75 -28.49 23.24
C ALA A 8 11.26 -28.94 24.60
N ILE A 9 12.55 -28.76 24.84
CA ILE A 9 13.17 -29.01 26.14
C ILE A 9 13.64 -27.65 26.67
N ASN A 10 13.23 -27.31 27.89
CA ASN A 10 13.64 -26.07 28.55
C ASN A 10 15.09 -26.17 29.09
N GLU A 11 15.62 -25.07 29.61
CA GLU A 11 16.97 -25.01 30.16
C GLU A 11 17.18 -25.94 31.38
N LEU A 12 16.11 -26.35 32.02
CA LEU A 12 16.14 -27.27 33.17
C LEU A 12 16.05 -28.74 32.74
N GLY A 13 15.82 -29.02 31.44
CA GLY A 13 15.68 -30.37 30.91
C GLY A 13 14.25 -30.90 30.90
N ASP A 14 13.23 -30.09 31.25
CA ASP A 14 11.84 -30.50 31.23
C ASP A 14 11.25 -30.39 29.85
N HIS A 15 10.36 -31.30 29.48
CA HIS A 15 9.57 -31.23 28.27
C HIS A 15 8.49 -30.15 28.39
N VAL A 16 8.47 -29.23 27.44
CA VAL A 16 7.51 -28.14 27.38
C VAL A 16 6.91 -28.04 25.99
N THR A 17 5.67 -27.63 25.88
CA THR A 17 5.04 -27.34 24.59
C THR A 17 5.13 -25.84 24.31
N LEU A 18 5.71 -25.47 23.17
CA LEU A 18 5.75 -24.10 22.68
C LEU A 18 4.81 -23.97 21.49
N THR A 19 4.02 -22.89 21.47
CA THR A 19 3.09 -22.59 20.37
C THR A 19 3.60 -21.40 19.57
N LEU A 20 3.88 -21.61 18.27
CA LEU A 20 4.16 -20.54 17.31
C LEU A 20 2.86 -20.11 16.64
N THR A 21 2.39 -18.91 16.95
CA THR A 21 1.19 -18.33 16.36
C THR A 21 1.55 -17.36 15.25
N MET A 22 1.02 -17.61 14.06
CA MET A 22 1.14 -16.70 12.91
C MET A 22 -0.18 -15.94 12.71
N GLU A 23 -0.15 -14.64 12.90
CA GLU A 23 -1.25 -13.73 12.63
C GLU A 23 -1.07 -13.07 11.25
N VAL A 24 -2.00 -13.32 10.33
CA VAL A 24 -1.95 -12.73 8.99
C VAL A 24 -2.99 -11.60 8.91
N MET A 25 -2.55 -10.36 9.18
CA MET A 25 -3.40 -9.16 9.21
C MET A 25 -2.80 -8.01 8.40
N GLY A 26 -2.22 -8.29 7.22
CA GLY A 26 -1.57 -7.31 6.37
C GLY A 26 -0.41 -6.61 7.10
N ARG A 27 -0.48 -5.28 7.25
CA ARG A 27 0.58 -4.51 7.94
C ARG A 27 0.71 -4.80 9.45
N TYR A 28 -0.24 -5.51 10.02
CA TYR A 28 -0.25 -5.92 11.43
C TYR A 28 0.04 -7.41 11.61
N SER A 29 0.49 -8.08 10.54
CA SER A 29 0.92 -9.48 10.63
C SER A 29 2.03 -9.64 11.64
N ASN A 30 1.98 -10.71 12.42
CA ASN A 30 2.96 -11.01 13.45
C ASN A 30 3.23 -12.51 13.55
N ILE A 31 4.38 -12.87 14.08
CA ILE A 31 4.73 -14.22 14.47
C ILE A 31 5.04 -14.17 15.96
N ILE A 32 4.34 -14.96 16.76
CA ILE A 32 4.38 -14.90 18.22
C ILE A 32 4.71 -16.28 18.73
N LEU A 33 5.69 -16.37 19.61
CA LEU A 33 6.03 -17.60 20.35
C LEU A 33 5.44 -17.50 21.76
N SER A 34 4.66 -18.48 22.17
CA SER A 34 4.08 -18.57 23.51
C SER A 34 4.36 -19.91 24.17
N ASP A 35 4.30 -19.94 25.50
CA ASP A 35 4.36 -21.16 26.29
C ASP A 35 3.01 -21.90 26.29
N GLU A 36 2.96 -23.03 26.96
CA GLU A 36 1.76 -23.88 27.12
C GLU A 36 0.56 -23.17 27.81
N ASN A 37 0.82 -22.10 28.54
CA ASN A 37 -0.19 -21.28 29.20
C ASN A 37 -0.65 -20.11 28.35
N GLY A 38 -0.13 -19.96 27.12
CA GLY A 38 -0.41 -18.85 26.22
C GLY A 38 0.33 -17.56 26.57
N LYS A 39 1.35 -17.64 27.44
CA LYS A 39 2.19 -16.49 27.78
C LYS A 39 3.23 -16.25 26.71
N ILE A 40 3.31 -15.03 26.21
CA ILE A 40 4.21 -14.64 25.13
C ILE A 40 5.66 -14.67 25.61
N ILE A 41 6.49 -15.44 24.92
CA ILE A 41 7.94 -15.52 25.10
C ILE A 41 8.61 -14.48 24.22
N ASP A 42 8.24 -14.45 22.92
CA ASP A 42 8.82 -13.53 21.95
C ASP A 42 7.84 -13.25 20.80
N ALA A 43 8.07 -12.16 20.06
CA ALA A 43 7.28 -11.77 18.90
C ALA A 43 8.14 -11.07 17.85
N SER A 44 7.95 -11.42 16.58
CA SER A 44 8.73 -10.89 15.44
C SER A 44 8.59 -9.39 15.24
N SER A 45 7.38 -8.85 15.39
CA SER A 45 7.20 -7.40 15.48
C SER A 45 6.85 -7.06 16.92
N GLY A 46 7.72 -6.27 17.55
CA GLY A 46 7.41 -5.70 18.85
C GLY A 46 6.02 -5.07 18.79
N TRP A 47 5.19 -5.33 19.77
CA TRP A 47 3.83 -4.82 19.87
C TRP A 47 3.86 -3.31 19.78
N THR A 48 3.74 -2.78 18.58
CA THR A 48 3.67 -1.35 18.39
C THR A 48 2.30 -0.88 18.84
N ARG A 49 2.29 0.18 19.64
CA ARG A 49 1.13 0.89 20.23
C ARG A 49 -0.02 1.24 19.27
N LYS A 50 -0.09 0.60 18.08
CA LYS A 50 -1.00 0.98 17.00
C LYS A 50 -2.16 0.01 16.77
N CYS A 51 -2.28 -1.04 17.57
CA CYS A 51 -3.52 -1.82 17.58
C CYS A 51 -4.45 -1.22 18.66
N PRO A 52 -5.55 -0.54 18.28
CA PRO A 52 -6.39 0.21 19.23
C PRO A 52 -7.10 -0.67 20.27
N SER A 53 -7.13 -1.97 20.05
CA SER A 53 -7.90 -2.91 20.86
C SER A 53 -7.07 -3.74 21.86
N GLN A 54 -5.73 -3.55 21.90
CA GLN A 54 -4.92 -4.37 22.81
C GLN A 54 -3.75 -3.59 23.42
N PRO A 55 -3.57 -3.65 24.75
CA PRO A 55 -2.42 -3.08 25.42
C PRO A 55 -1.14 -3.80 24.99
N ALA A 56 -0.08 -3.03 24.83
CA ALA A 56 1.24 -3.50 24.43
C ALA A 56 1.67 -4.72 25.25
N GLY A 57 1.75 -5.88 24.61
CA GLY A 57 2.28 -7.09 25.21
C GLY A 57 3.79 -6.99 25.37
N ALA A 58 4.25 -6.71 26.56
CA ALA A 58 5.61 -7.03 26.95
C ALA A 58 5.79 -8.55 26.95
N ALA A 59 7.00 -9.06 26.75
CA ALA A 59 7.32 -10.46 27.05
C ALA A 59 6.74 -10.82 28.41
N GLY A 60 5.94 -11.89 28.46
CA GLY A 60 5.21 -12.27 29.66
C GLY A 60 3.71 -11.92 29.69
N ALA A 61 3.19 -11.18 28.68
CA ALA A 61 1.75 -10.98 28.52
C ALA A 61 1.09 -12.22 27.89
N PHE A 62 -0.19 -12.40 28.13
CA PHE A 62 -0.95 -13.48 27.47
C PHE A 62 -1.38 -13.06 26.08
N LEU A 63 -1.35 -14.04 25.14
CA LEU A 63 -1.87 -13.84 23.79
C LEU A 63 -3.39 -13.66 23.88
N PRO A 64 -3.93 -12.47 23.57
CA PRO A 64 -5.36 -12.25 23.65
C PRO A 64 -6.07 -12.95 22.48
N ALA A 65 -7.31 -13.37 22.73
CA ALA A 65 -8.17 -13.87 21.67
C ALA A 65 -8.42 -12.80 20.61
N ALA A 66 -8.55 -13.22 19.35
CA ALA A 66 -8.92 -12.29 18.28
C ALA A 66 -10.24 -11.58 18.63
N PRO A 67 -10.35 -10.26 18.47
CA PRO A 67 -11.57 -9.53 18.77
C PRO A 67 -12.73 -10.09 17.94
N PRO A 68 -13.91 -10.35 18.54
CA PRO A 68 -15.08 -10.79 17.81
C PRO A 68 -15.50 -9.72 16.80
N GLN A 69 -15.91 -10.14 15.62
CA GLN A 69 -16.49 -9.26 14.62
C GLN A 69 -18.01 -9.47 14.62
N ASP A 70 -18.78 -8.40 14.84
CA ASP A 70 -20.24 -8.42 14.74
C ASP A 70 -20.66 -8.43 13.24
N LYS A 71 -20.26 -9.50 12.53
CA LYS A 71 -20.54 -9.69 11.13
C LYS A 71 -21.17 -11.05 10.88
N LEU A 72 -22.01 -11.12 9.86
CA LEU A 72 -22.65 -12.36 9.45
C LEU A 72 -21.63 -13.31 8.80
N CYS A 73 -21.68 -14.57 9.22
CA CYS A 73 -20.90 -15.63 8.55
C CYS A 73 -21.56 -16.00 7.21
N PRO A 74 -20.89 -15.89 6.05
CA PRO A 74 -21.48 -16.20 4.76
C PRO A 74 -22.05 -17.62 4.66
N LEU A 75 -21.47 -18.59 5.37
CA LEU A 75 -21.90 -19.98 5.31
C LEU A 75 -23.20 -20.24 6.08
N SER A 76 -23.46 -19.51 7.15
CA SER A 76 -24.67 -19.69 7.99
C SER A 76 -25.76 -18.65 7.69
N ALA A 77 -25.40 -17.46 7.20
CA ALA A 77 -26.34 -16.39 6.92
C ALA A 77 -27.32 -16.76 5.77
N THR A 78 -28.53 -16.24 5.89
CA THR A 78 -29.53 -16.30 4.80
C THR A 78 -29.44 -15.01 3.94
N SER A 79 -29.89 -15.11 2.69
CA SER A 79 -29.96 -13.95 1.80
C SER A 79 -30.76 -12.80 2.38
N GLN A 80 -31.87 -13.12 3.08
CA GLN A 80 -32.70 -12.11 3.72
C GLN A 80 -31.97 -11.39 4.85
N GLN A 81 -31.23 -12.11 5.71
CA GLN A 81 -30.43 -11.52 6.78
C GLN A 81 -29.37 -10.55 6.24
N VAL A 82 -28.73 -10.91 5.12
CA VAL A 82 -27.73 -10.04 4.48
C VAL A 82 -28.39 -8.77 3.92
N VAL A 83 -29.53 -8.89 3.25
CA VAL A 83 -30.27 -7.73 2.73
C VAL A 83 -30.76 -6.82 3.86
N GLU A 84 -31.27 -7.37 4.94
CA GLU A 84 -31.70 -6.60 6.11
C GLU A 84 -30.51 -5.91 6.78
N ALA A 85 -29.39 -6.59 6.94
CA ALA A 85 -28.18 -6.02 7.51
C ALA A 85 -27.60 -4.89 6.63
N LEU A 86 -27.66 -5.02 5.30
CA LEU A 86 -27.28 -3.93 4.39
C LEU A 86 -28.19 -2.71 4.57
N LYS A 87 -29.52 -2.91 4.63
CA LYS A 87 -30.49 -1.81 4.86
C LYS A 87 -30.30 -1.12 6.21
N ALA A 88 -29.90 -1.87 7.23
CA ALA A 88 -29.69 -1.40 8.60
C ALA A 88 -28.39 -0.58 8.77
N LEU A 89 -27.51 -0.54 7.78
CA LEU A 89 -26.27 0.24 7.87
C LEU A 89 -26.57 1.73 8.13
N PRO A 90 -25.91 2.36 9.12
CA PRO A 90 -26.24 3.70 9.57
C PRO A 90 -25.86 4.78 8.55
N ARG A 91 -24.83 4.55 7.74
CA ARG A 91 -24.29 5.50 6.76
C ARG A 91 -24.48 4.99 5.35
N ASP A 92 -24.73 5.92 4.42
CA ASP A 92 -24.64 5.60 3.01
C ASP A 92 -23.18 5.34 2.61
N MET A 93 -22.97 4.28 1.88
CA MET A 93 -21.64 3.86 1.38
C MET A 93 -21.81 3.03 0.12
N GLU A 94 -20.72 2.87 -0.62
CA GLU A 94 -20.67 1.95 -1.76
C GLU A 94 -21.12 0.54 -1.35
N LEU A 95 -21.88 -0.13 -2.19
CA LEU A 95 -22.42 -1.46 -1.91
C LEU A 95 -21.31 -2.46 -1.61
N SER A 96 -20.16 -2.36 -2.27
CA SER A 96 -18.97 -3.19 -2.01
C SER A 96 -18.44 -3.06 -0.58
N LYS A 97 -18.41 -1.84 -0.06
CA LYS A 97 -18.04 -1.54 1.33
C LYS A 97 -19.14 -1.99 2.30
N GLY A 98 -20.39 -1.90 1.88
CA GLY A 98 -21.53 -2.43 2.62
C GLY A 98 -21.37 -3.94 2.87
N TYR A 99 -21.14 -4.72 1.83
CA TYR A 99 -20.86 -6.15 1.97
C TYR A 99 -19.67 -6.44 2.88
N LEU A 100 -18.58 -5.70 2.73
CA LEU A 100 -17.38 -5.86 3.55
C LEU A 100 -17.64 -5.56 5.04
N SER A 101 -18.57 -4.65 5.36
CA SER A 101 -18.93 -4.31 6.73
C SER A 101 -19.89 -5.31 7.36
N VAL A 102 -20.76 -5.93 6.57
CA VAL A 102 -21.82 -6.85 7.03
C VAL A 102 -21.33 -8.30 7.09
N LEU A 103 -20.49 -8.73 6.15
CA LEU A 103 -20.04 -10.12 6.01
C LEU A 103 -18.62 -10.29 6.53
N GLN A 104 -18.37 -11.38 7.28
CA GLN A 104 -17.02 -11.76 7.69
C GLN A 104 -16.35 -12.67 6.66
N GLY A 105 -15.01 -12.68 6.63
CA GLY A 105 -14.23 -13.63 5.84
C GLY A 105 -14.19 -13.37 4.34
N LEU A 106 -14.87 -12.33 3.84
CA LEU A 106 -14.82 -11.97 2.42
C LEU A 106 -13.72 -10.94 2.15
N SER A 107 -13.02 -11.14 1.04
CA SER A 107 -12.02 -10.18 0.57
C SER A 107 -12.68 -8.99 -0.16
N PRO A 108 -12.01 -7.82 -0.21
CA PRO A 108 -12.54 -6.67 -0.94
C PRO A 108 -12.84 -6.93 -2.41
N ILE A 109 -12.08 -7.80 -3.07
CA ILE A 109 -12.32 -8.15 -4.48
C ILE A 109 -13.65 -8.89 -4.65
N VAL A 110 -13.97 -9.83 -3.76
CA VAL A 110 -15.24 -10.58 -3.79
C VAL A 110 -16.41 -9.64 -3.52
N CYS A 111 -16.28 -8.74 -2.55
CA CYS A 111 -17.33 -7.75 -2.26
C CYS A 111 -17.57 -6.78 -3.43
N ARG A 112 -16.52 -6.39 -4.15
CA ARG A 112 -16.64 -5.57 -5.37
C ARG A 112 -17.31 -6.35 -6.50
N GLU A 113 -16.96 -7.63 -6.67
CA GLU A 113 -17.60 -8.49 -7.68
C GLU A 113 -19.10 -8.65 -7.42
N LEU A 114 -19.51 -8.92 -6.18
CA LEU A 114 -20.92 -8.93 -5.79
C LEU A 114 -21.62 -7.62 -6.14
N ALA A 115 -21.03 -6.49 -5.77
CA ALA A 115 -21.58 -5.18 -6.05
C ALA A 115 -21.68 -4.91 -7.56
N HIS A 116 -20.67 -5.32 -8.34
CA HIS A 116 -20.65 -5.21 -9.79
C HIS A 116 -21.78 -6.01 -10.44
N GLN A 117 -22.01 -7.26 -9.99
CA GLN A 117 -23.09 -8.10 -10.47
C GLN A 117 -24.48 -7.53 -10.15
N VAL A 118 -24.67 -7.04 -8.91
CA VAL A 118 -25.91 -6.36 -8.49
C VAL A 118 -26.19 -5.12 -9.33
N GLY A 119 -25.16 -4.29 -9.55
CA GLY A 119 -25.22 -3.05 -10.30
C GLY A 119 -25.17 -3.20 -11.80
N ARG A 120 -24.95 -4.43 -12.34
CA ARG A 120 -24.70 -4.64 -13.78
C ARG A 120 -23.60 -3.71 -14.30
N GLY A 121 -22.52 -3.59 -13.56
CA GLY A 121 -21.39 -2.73 -13.89
C GLY A 121 -21.53 -1.27 -13.44
N ARG A 122 -22.67 -0.87 -12.84
CA ARG A 122 -22.86 0.47 -12.27
C ARG A 122 -22.47 0.48 -10.80
N GLU A 123 -21.86 1.55 -10.35
CA GLU A 123 -21.61 1.77 -8.92
C GLU A 123 -22.93 2.08 -8.22
N LEU A 124 -23.21 1.36 -7.14
CA LEU A 124 -24.41 1.53 -6.32
C LEU A 124 -24.00 1.86 -4.89
N THR A 125 -24.84 2.66 -4.22
CA THR A 125 -24.75 2.90 -2.78
C THR A 125 -25.86 2.17 -2.03
N VAL A 126 -25.60 1.83 -0.78
CA VAL A 126 -26.50 1.00 0.04
C VAL A 126 -27.89 1.63 0.20
N LYS A 127 -27.96 2.96 0.33
CA LYS A 127 -29.22 3.66 0.57
C LYS A 127 -30.05 3.93 -0.70
N THR A 128 -29.45 3.80 -1.87
CA THR A 128 -30.11 4.04 -3.16
C THR A 128 -30.59 2.74 -3.83
N LEU A 129 -30.48 1.60 -3.14
CA LEU A 129 -30.90 0.31 -3.69
C LEU A 129 -32.41 0.23 -3.83
N ASP A 130 -32.88 -0.06 -5.03
CA ASP A 130 -34.29 -0.38 -5.30
C ASP A 130 -34.63 -1.85 -4.96
N GLU A 131 -35.89 -2.22 -5.02
CA GLU A 131 -36.35 -3.58 -4.68
C GLU A 131 -35.74 -4.65 -5.59
N GLU A 132 -35.57 -4.36 -6.89
CA GLU A 132 -34.94 -5.26 -7.84
C GLU A 132 -33.47 -5.49 -7.50
N GLN A 133 -32.75 -4.42 -7.14
CA GLN A 133 -31.34 -4.48 -6.75
C GLN A 133 -31.16 -5.23 -5.42
N LEU A 134 -32.07 -5.07 -4.47
CA LEU A 134 -32.07 -5.81 -3.22
C LEU A 134 -32.32 -7.30 -3.44
N PHE A 135 -33.26 -7.64 -4.33
CA PHE A 135 -33.48 -9.02 -4.73
C PHE A 135 -32.22 -9.62 -5.37
N ARG A 136 -31.60 -8.90 -6.30
CA ARG A 136 -30.31 -9.32 -6.91
C ARG A 136 -29.19 -9.44 -5.87
N ALA A 137 -29.13 -8.56 -4.89
CA ALA A 137 -28.16 -8.65 -3.82
C ALA A 137 -28.27 -9.95 -3.03
N GLY A 138 -29.49 -10.34 -2.70
CA GLY A 138 -29.78 -11.65 -2.07
C GLY A 138 -29.45 -12.84 -2.97
N PHE A 139 -29.81 -12.75 -4.25
CA PHE A 139 -29.56 -13.80 -5.23
C PHE A 139 -28.05 -14.08 -5.44
N PHE A 140 -27.27 -13.04 -5.71
CA PHE A 140 -25.80 -13.18 -5.91
C PHE A 140 -25.07 -13.58 -4.64
N PHE A 141 -25.57 -13.18 -3.48
CA PHE A 141 -25.05 -13.69 -2.21
C PHE A 141 -25.31 -15.20 -2.07
N GLN A 142 -26.49 -15.69 -2.43
CA GLN A 142 -26.81 -17.11 -2.38
C GLN A 142 -25.92 -17.90 -3.36
N GLN A 143 -25.71 -17.40 -4.55
CA GLN A 143 -24.82 -17.98 -5.55
C GLN A 143 -23.37 -18.03 -5.04
N LEU A 144 -22.90 -16.96 -4.39
CA LEU A 144 -21.57 -16.95 -3.73
C LEU A 144 -21.48 -18.04 -2.66
N LYS A 145 -22.50 -18.17 -1.82
CA LYS A 145 -22.55 -19.20 -0.77
C LYS A 145 -22.45 -20.61 -1.35
N GLU A 146 -23.17 -20.89 -2.42
CA GLU A 146 -23.10 -22.17 -3.14
C GLU A 146 -21.70 -22.41 -3.73
N THR A 147 -21.11 -21.38 -4.33
CA THR A 147 -19.74 -21.47 -4.86
C THR A 147 -18.69 -21.72 -3.77
N ILE A 148 -18.89 -21.16 -2.56
CA ILE A 148 -17.99 -21.42 -1.42
C ILE A 148 -18.14 -22.86 -0.92
N GLN A 149 -19.36 -23.39 -0.91
CA GLN A 149 -19.63 -24.77 -0.47
C GLN A 149 -19.18 -25.81 -1.50
N GLN A 150 -19.25 -25.47 -2.78
CA GLN A 150 -18.84 -26.32 -3.90
C GLN A 150 -17.93 -25.50 -4.83
N PRO A 151 -16.66 -25.30 -4.45
CA PRO A 151 -15.75 -24.49 -5.24
C PRO A 151 -15.53 -25.10 -6.64
N PRO A 152 -15.40 -24.26 -7.68
CA PRO A 152 -15.08 -24.73 -9.02
C PRO A 152 -13.71 -25.42 -9.03
N ALA A 153 -13.48 -26.26 -10.02
CA ALA A 153 -12.32 -27.15 -10.10
C ALA A 153 -10.95 -26.46 -10.19
N GLY A 154 -10.89 -25.13 -10.38
CA GLY A 154 -9.63 -24.39 -10.45
C GLY A 154 -9.76 -22.92 -10.05
N PRO A 155 -8.73 -22.35 -9.47
CA PRO A 155 -8.66 -20.95 -9.13
C PRO A 155 -8.33 -20.10 -10.36
N THR A 156 -8.89 -18.90 -10.43
CA THR A 156 -8.59 -17.94 -11.48
C THR A 156 -7.85 -16.72 -10.94
N TRP A 157 -6.94 -16.17 -11.72
CA TRP A 157 -6.34 -14.89 -11.44
C TRP A 157 -6.37 -13.97 -12.66
N ARG A 158 -6.38 -12.65 -12.41
CA ARG A 158 -6.43 -11.67 -13.48
C ARG A 158 -5.17 -10.84 -13.52
N SER A 159 -4.62 -10.64 -14.72
CA SER A 159 -3.49 -9.76 -14.97
C SER A 159 -3.88 -8.63 -15.92
N ALA A 160 -3.25 -7.47 -15.78
CA ALA A 160 -3.35 -6.40 -16.77
C ALA A 160 -2.75 -6.83 -18.13
N PRO A 161 -3.11 -6.19 -19.27
CA PRO A 161 -2.63 -6.54 -20.61
C PRO A 161 -1.10 -6.59 -20.76
N ARG A 162 -0.35 -5.97 -19.84
CA ARG A 162 1.13 -6.00 -19.78
C ARG A 162 1.66 -6.99 -18.75
N ALA A 163 0.96 -8.08 -18.50
CA ALA A 163 1.34 -9.15 -17.55
C ALA A 163 1.53 -8.70 -16.09
N LYS A 164 0.99 -7.53 -15.70
CA LYS A 164 1.01 -7.12 -14.29
C LYS A 164 -0.08 -7.88 -13.53
N PRO A 165 0.27 -8.68 -12.49
CA PRO A 165 -0.73 -9.33 -11.66
C PRO A 165 -1.56 -8.27 -10.91
N MET A 166 -2.88 -8.32 -11.08
CA MET A 166 -3.81 -7.37 -10.45
C MET A 166 -4.40 -7.97 -9.17
N ASP A 167 -5.11 -9.08 -9.32
CA ASP A 167 -5.83 -9.74 -8.24
C ASP A 167 -5.99 -11.23 -8.55
N PHE A 168 -6.28 -12.02 -7.51
CA PHE A 168 -6.64 -13.44 -7.64
C PHE A 168 -7.91 -13.73 -6.83
N ALA A 169 -8.68 -14.69 -7.26
CA ALA A 169 -9.91 -15.10 -6.60
C ALA A 169 -10.20 -16.58 -6.85
N PHE A 170 -11.08 -17.15 -6.03
CA PHE A 170 -11.65 -18.48 -6.22
C PHE A 170 -12.91 -18.45 -7.08
N LEU A 171 -13.36 -17.24 -7.45
CA LEU A 171 -14.50 -17.04 -8.36
C LEU A 171 -14.03 -16.39 -9.65
N ASP A 172 -14.88 -16.50 -10.66
CA ASP A 172 -14.71 -15.71 -11.87
C ASP A 172 -15.05 -14.24 -11.60
N ILE A 173 -14.11 -13.35 -11.93
CA ILE A 173 -14.17 -11.92 -11.65
C ILE A 173 -14.46 -11.15 -12.93
N HIS A 174 -15.61 -10.49 -13.00
CA HIS A 174 -16.08 -9.75 -14.18
C HIS A 174 -15.90 -8.24 -14.07
N GLN A 175 -15.70 -7.70 -12.85
CA GLN A 175 -15.60 -6.26 -12.59
C GLN A 175 -14.51 -5.53 -13.39
N TYR A 176 -13.51 -6.23 -13.89
CA TYR A 176 -12.44 -5.65 -14.72
C TYR A 176 -12.75 -5.65 -16.21
N GLY A 177 -13.86 -6.27 -16.65
CA GLY A 177 -14.24 -6.38 -18.04
C GLY A 177 -13.11 -6.87 -18.95
N SER A 178 -12.96 -6.27 -20.11
CA SER A 178 -11.91 -6.57 -21.09
C SER A 178 -10.54 -5.99 -20.76
N SER A 179 -10.43 -5.19 -19.68
CA SER A 179 -9.16 -4.57 -19.28
C SER A 179 -8.17 -5.53 -18.61
N ALA A 180 -8.61 -6.74 -18.26
CA ALA A 180 -7.78 -7.75 -17.61
C ALA A 180 -7.82 -9.08 -18.37
N VAL A 181 -6.67 -9.75 -18.43
CA VAL A 181 -6.53 -11.10 -18.95
C VAL A 181 -6.68 -12.08 -17.81
N VAL A 182 -7.56 -13.07 -18.01
CA VAL A 182 -7.75 -14.17 -17.05
C VAL A 182 -6.68 -15.24 -17.30
N LYS A 183 -6.10 -15.73 -16.22
CA LYS A 183 -5.28 -16.95 -16.22
C LYS A 183 -5.89 -17.93 -15.25
N GLU A 184 -5.98 -19.16 -15.65
CA GLU A 184 -6.38 -20.27 -14.81
C GLU A 184 -5.14 -20.95 -14.23
N GLY A 185 -5.20 -21.33 -12.97
CA GLY A 185 -4.14 -22.08 -12.29
C GLY A 185 -4.57 -23.53 -12.06
N GLU A 186 -3.62 -24.45 -12.11
CA GLU A 186 -3.89 -25.87 -11.80
C GLU A 186 -4.29 -26.08 -10.33
N SER A 187 -3.78 -25.25 -9.44
CA SER A 187 -4.10 -25.26 -8.01
C SER A 187 -3.94 -23.87 -7.41
N PHE A 188 -4.52 -23.63 -6.23
CA PHE A 188 -4.34 -22.39 -5.49
C PHE A 188 -2.87 -22.14 -5.13
N SER A 189 -2.11 -23.17 -4.75
CA SER A 189 -0.69 -23.05 -4.43
C SER A 189 0.12 -22.59 -5.63
N ALA A 190 -0.06 -23.22 -6.78
CA ALA A 190 0.64 -22.85 -8.02
C ALA A 190 0.26 -21.42 -8.46
N LEU A 191 -1.02 -21.08 -8.37
CA LEU A 191 -1.52 -19.76 -8.71
C LEU A 191 -0.94 -18.67 -7.82
N LEU A 192 -0.88 -18.90 -6.50
CA LEU A 192 -0.33 -17.95 -5.53
C LEU A 192 1.17 -17.79 -5.73
N ASP A 193 1.90 -18.88 -5.96
CA ASP A 193 3.34 -18.83 -6.25
C ASP A 193 3.64 -17.98 -7.49
N ASP A 194 2.92 -18.20 -8.57
CA ASP A 194 3.09 -17.42 -9.79
C ASP A 194 2.70 -15.95 -9.61
N PHE A 195 1.59 -15.69 -8.94
CA PHE A 195 1.12 -14.34 -8.66
C PHE A 195 2.14 -13.54 -7.84
N TYR A 196 2.60 -14.11 -6.72
CA TYR A 196 3.55 -13.41 -5.84
C TYR A 196 4.94 -13.34 -6.44
N ARG A 197 5.40 -14.34 -7.20
CA ARG A 197 6.66 -14.32 -7.94
C ARG A 197 6.71 -13.14 -8.94
N GLU A 198 5.66 -12.98 -9.73
CA GLU A 198 5.58 -11.85 -10.67
C GLU A 198 5.45 -10.51 -9.96
N ARG A 199 4.70 -10.45 -8.89
CA ARG A 199 4.55 -9.25 -8.06
C ARG A 199 5.88 -8.83 -7.43
N ASP A 200 6.61 -9.75 -6.84
CA ASP A 200 7.93 -9.50 -6.24
C ASP A 200 8.97 -9.05 -7.27
N LYS A 201 8.95 -9.67 -8.46
CA LYS A 201 9.81 -9.26 -9.57
C LYS A 201 9.53 -7.81 -9.96
N GLN A 202 8.28 -7.44 -10.13
CA GLN A 202 7.89 -6.08 -10.49
C GLN A 202 8.22 -5.07 -9.38
N GLU A 203 8.00 -5.42 -8.12
CA GLU A 203 8.34 -4.54 -7.00
C GLU A 203 9.84 -4.30 -6.92
N ARG A 204 10.66 -5.34 -7.08
CA ARG A 204 12.12 -5.20 -7.16
C ARG A 204 12.56 -4.33 -8.34
N MET A 205 11.91 -4.46 -9.49
CA MET A 205 12.18 -3.58 -10.65
C MET A 205 11.79 -2.14 -10.35
N ARG A 206 10.62 -1.92 -9.74
CA ARG A 206 10.13 -0.60 -9.36
C ARG A 206 11.06 0.11 -8.36
N VAL A 207 11.55 -0.60 -7.36
CA VAL A 207 12.50 -0.05 -6.39
C VAL A 207 13.79 0.38 -7.09
N ARG A 208 14.36 -0.48 -7.95
CA ARG A 208 15.56 -0.15 -8.72
C ARG A 208 15.36 1.04 -9.66
N GLU A 209 14.22 1.10 -10.32
CA GLU A 209 13.84 2.23 -11.18
C GLU A 209 13.79 3.54 -10.36
N GLN A 210 13.15 3.53 -9.20
CA GLN A 210 13.09 4.69 -8.33
C GLN A 210 14.47 5.14 -7.83
N ASP A 211 15.35 4.21 -7.49
CA ASP A 211 16.71 4.52 -7.07
C ASP A 211 17.52 5.18 -8.22
N LEU A 212 17.40 4.65 -9.43
CA LEU A 212 18.04 5.23 -10.62
C LEU A 212 17.48 6.61 -10.94
N LEU A 213 16.17 6.79 -10.91
CA LEU A 213 15.53 8.09 -11.14
C LEU A 213 15.98 9.11 -10.10
N ARG A 214 16.11 8.72 -8.84
CA ARG A 214 16.58 9.58 -7.75
C ARG A 214 18.04 10.03 -7.98
N LEU A 215 18.91 9.10 -8.40
CA LEU A 215 20.30 9.42 -8.74
C LEU A 215 20.36 10.39 -9.92
N LEU A 216 19.61 10.12 -11.00
CA LEU A 216 19.57 10.98 -12.19
C LEU A 216 19.03 12.37 -11.87
N SER A 217 17.97 12.47 -11.08
CA SER A 217 17.41 13.75 -10.62
C SER A 217 18.44 14.56 -9.84
N THR A 218 19.12 13.92 -8.87
CA THR A 218 20.17 14.58 -8.07
C THR A 218 21.32 15.09 -8.93
N HIS A 219 21.77 14.29 -9.91
CA HIS A 219 22.82 14.71 -10.82
C HIS A 219 22.36 15.83 -11.77
N SER A 220 21.15 15.74 -12.30
CA SER A 220 20.56 16.79 -13.15
C SER A 220 20.43 18.11 -12.42
N GLU A 221 19.95 18.11 -11.18
CA GLU A 221 19.87 19.31 -10.33
C GLU A 221 21.24 19.92 -10.06
N ARG A 222 22.25 19.08 -9.75
CA ARG A 222 23.63 19.54 -9.54
C ARG A 222 24.19 20.23 -10.79
N LEU A 223 24.02 19.61 -11.95
CA LEU A 223 24.47 20.18 -13.23
C LEU A 223 23.74 21.47 -13.55
N SER A 224 22.43 21.52 -13.36
CA SER A 224 21.64 22.74 -13.56
C SER A 224 22.09 23.90 -12.69
N ARG A 225 22.37 23.65 -11.40
CA ARG A 225 22.94 24.66 -10.51
C ARG A 225 24.32 25.12 -10.98
N LYS A 226 25.21 24.18 -11.37
CA LYS A 226 26.54 24.51 -11.88
C LYS A 226 26.46 25.37 -13.15
N ILE A 227 25.59 25.03 -14.09
CA ILE A 227 25.35 25.81 -15.29
C ILE A 227 24.84 27.20 -14.93
N GLY A 228 23.91 27.33 -13.98
CA GLY A 228 23.43 28.64 -13.51
C GLY A 228 24.53 29.51 -12.93
N LEU A 229 25.39 28.96 -12.11
CA LEU A 229 26.56 29.68 -11.56
C LEU A 229 27.52 30.11 -12.64
N GLN A 230 27.89 29.21 -13.57
CA GLN A 230 28.80 29.52 -14.67
C GLN A 230 28.24 30.58 -15.62
N ARG A 231 26.93 30.58 -15.88
CA ARG A 231 26.28 31.64 -16.66
C ARG A 231 26.35 33.00 -15.97
N GLY A 232 26.09 33.01 -14.63
CA GLY A 232 26.23 34.24 -13.84
C GLY A 232 27.66 34.79 -13.81
N GLU A 233 28.66 33.91 -13.67
CA GLU A 233 30.07 34.29 -13.79
C GLU A 233 30.42 34.84 -15.17
N LEU A 234 29.89 34.23 -16.22
CA LEU A 234 30.12 34.65 -17.59
C LEU A 234 29.49 36.04 -17.87
N GLU A 235 28.30 36.30 -17.34
CA GLU A 235 27.66 37.63 -17.39
C GLU A 235 28.49 38.69 -16.65
N GLN A 236 29.03 38.35 -15.50
CA GLN A 236 29.94 39.26 -14.75
C GLN A 236 31.22 39.50 -15.55
N CYS A 237 31.75 38.49 -16.24
CA CYS A 237 32.94 38.68 -17.10
C CYS A 237 32.67 39.55 -18.35
N ALA A 238 31.41 39.69 -18.78
CA ALA A 238 31.07 40.58 -19.92
C ALA A 238 31.41 42.06 -19.63
N GLY A 239 31.43 42.47 -18.32
CA GLY A 239 31.87 43.80 -17.89
C GLY A 239 33.37 43.98 -17.73
N ARG A 240 34.18 42.93 -17.95
CA ARG A 240 35.63 42.92 -17.68
C ARG A 240 36.41 44.02 -18.41
N ASP A 241 36.08 44.24 -19.69
CA ASP A 241 36.81 45.22 -20.51
C ASP A 241 36.51 46.64 -20.07
N SER A 242 35.30 46.96 -19.62
CA SER A 242 34.99 48.28 -19.04
C SER A 242 35.70 48.49 -17.69
N LEU A 243 35.78 47.45 -16.87
CA LEU A 243 36.54 47.53 -15.62
C LEU A 243 38.04 47.66 -15.86
N ARG A 244 38.59 47.01 -16.89
CA ARG A 244 39.97 47.14 -17.28
C ARG A 244 40.28 48.60 -17.74
N VAL A 245 39.47 49.15 -18.61
CA VAL A 245 39.60 50.54 -19.04
C VAL A 245 39.51 51.52 -17.86
N ALA A 246 38.57 51.30 -16.95
CA ALA A 246 38.45 52.08 -15.75
C ALA A 246 39.70 51.97 -14.85
N GLY A 247 40.26 50.76 -14.71
CA GLY A 247 41.50 50.52 -13.97
C GLY A 247 42.71 51.20 -14.60
N ASP A 248 42.83 51.13 -15.93
CA ASP A 248 43.90 51.81 -16.71
C ASP A 248 43.79 53.34 -16.57
N LEU A 249 42.58 53.91 -16.64
CA LEU A 249 42.31 55.32 -16.39
C LEU A 249 42.72 55.76 -14.97
N VAL A 250 42.33 55.03 -13.95
CA VAL A 250 42.69 55.28 -12.56
C VAL A 250 44.21 55.20 -12.39
N SER A 251 44.87 54.22 -13.00
CA SER A 251 46.32 54.02 -12.93
C SER A 251 47.07 55.17 -13.63
N ALA A 252 46.61 55.62 -14.76
CA ALA A 252 47.19 56.72 -15.54
C ALA A 252 47.09 58.10 -14.81
N HIS A 253 46.08 58.31 -14.03
CA HIS A 253 45.79 59.56 -13.35
C HIS A 253 45.96 59.47 -11.80
N MET A 254 46.69 58.47 -11.34
CA MET A 254 46.88 58.20 -9.89
C MET A 254 47.46 59.40 -9.15
N TYR A 255 48.28 60.23 -9.80
CA TYR A 255 48.85 61.43 -9.24
C TYR A 255 47.86 62.62 -9.06
N GLN A 256 46.68 62.53 -9.68
CA GLN A 256 45.59 63.51 -9.58
C GLN A 256 44.51 63.09 -8.54
N LEU A 257 44.63 61.89 -7.99
CA LEU A 257 43.70 61.36 -7.03
C LEU A 257 44.03 61.89 -5.63
N GLU A 258 43.22 62.78 -5.09
CA GLU A 258 43.28 63.19 -3.73
C GLU A 258 42.45 62.28 -2.83
N LYS A 259 42.90 62.04 -1.60
CA LYS A 259 42.19 61.23 -0.60
C LYS A 259 40.94 61.98 -0.13
N GLY A 260 39.82 61.80 -0.80
CA GLY A 260 38.50 62.36 -0.49
C GLY A 260 37.62 61.44 0.35
N GLN A 261 36.52 61.97 0.89
CA GLN A 261 35.51 61.22 1.64
C GLN A 261 34.55 60.41 0.79
N GLY A 262 34.82 60.17 -0.49
CA GLY A 262 33.98 59.40 -1.39
C GLY A 262 34.80 58.45 -2.26
N VAL A 263 34.15 57.39 -2.76
CA VAL A 263 34.76 56.50 -3.77
C VAL A 263 34.84 57.25 -5.10
N GLY A 264 36.04 57.68 -5.46
CA GLY A 264 36.28 58.26 -6.78
C GLY A 264 35.99 57.24 -7.91
N GLY A 265 34.89 57.43 -8.63
CA GLY A 265 34.58 56.58 -9.78
C GLY A 265 35.27 57.07 -11.05
N PRO A 266 35.50 56.21 -12.04
CA PRO A 266 36.13 56.56 -13.34
C PRO A 266 35.39 57.65 -14.13
N ALA A 267 34.13 57.93 -13.80
CA ALA A 267 33.32 58.98 -14.37
C ALA A 267 33.77 60.41 -13.97
N GLN A 268 34.65 60.55 -12.95
CA GLN A 268 35.20 61.84 -12.52
C GLN A 268 36.55 62.17 -13.19
N LEU A 269 37.07 61.22 -13.99
CA LEU A 269 38.35 61.33 -14.67
C LEU A 269 38.21 61.54 -16.22
N LEU A 270 36.95 61.59 -16.70
CA LEU A 270 36.58 61.94 -18.03
C LEU A 270 36.11 63.40 -18.10
#